data_4641ed1c92440e54d2224d2857b92f2a
#
_entry.id   4641ed1c92440e54d2224d2857b92f2a
#
_cell.length_a   1.000
_cell.length_b   1.000
_cell.length_c   1.000
_cell.angle_alpha   90.00
_cell.angle_beta   90.00
_cell.angle_gamma   90.00
#
_symmetry.space_group_name_H-M   'P 1'
#
loop_
_entity.id
_entity.type
_entity.pdbx_description
1 polymer ?
#
loop_
_entity_poly.entity_id
_entity_poly.type
_entity_poly.pdbx_seq_one_letter_code
_entity_poly.pdbx_strand_id
1 'polypeptide(L)'
;MKMSKNWAISIGINQYDNLQALNFAKRDAEAMAAWFREEAKFDQVFLFTEDSPHINTSPPIPTQPTFGGLRGFLRRQFEQPLLEPEDNLWFFFAGHGMRHADKDYLMLADSDPGDIEHTAISVEYITERLRRSRADNVVLLLDACREESSRSGLGIGEEKH
;
A
#
# COMPACT_ATOMS: atom_id res chain seq x y z
N MET A 1 -26.48 20.40 0.76
CA MET A 1 -26.22 19.04 1.16
C MET A 1 -24.81 18.62 0.74
N LYS A 2 -24.09 18.00 1.64
CA LYS A 2 -22.72 17.63 1.40
C LYS A 2 -22.65 16.19 0.88
N MET A 3 -21.89 15.98 -0.18
CA MET A 3 -21.73 14.66 -0.75
C MET A 3 -20.50 13.98 -0.15
N SER A 4 -20.59 12.68 0.05
CA SER A 4 -19.47 11.90 0.54
C SER A 4 -18.32 11.94 -0.45
N LYS A 5 -17.11 12.01 0.08
CA LYS A 5 -15.92 11.89 -0.74
C LYS A 5 -15.47 10.44 -0.75
N ASN A 6 -14.88 10.03 -1.85
CA ASN A 6 -14.36 8.68 -2.01
C ASN A 6 -12.93 8.76 -2.49
N TRP A 7 -12.00 8.32 -1.64
CA TRP A 7 -10.57 8.36 -1.93
C TRP A 7 -10.02 6.96 -1.95
N ALA A 8 -9.02 6.72 -2.79
CA ALA A 8 -8.39 5.41 -2.91
C ALA A 8 -6.89 5.54 -3.05
N ILE A 9 -6.18 4.59 -2.46
CA ILE A 9 -4.75 4.41 -2.63
C ILE A 9 -4.58 3.03 -3.24
N SER A 10 -3.84 2.94 -4.36
CA SER A 10 -3.62 1.67 -5.04
C SER A 10 -2.12 1.48 -5.22
N ILE A 11 -1.58 0.39 -4.68
CA ILE A 11 -0.15 0.13 -4.67
C ILE A 11 0.12 -1.23 -5.29
N GLY A 12 1.04 -1.27 -6.28
CA GLY A 12 1.44 -2.53 -6.89
C GLY A 12 2.93 -2.53 -7.13
N ILE A 13 3.61 -3.59 -6.69
CA ILE A 13 5.06 -3.68 -6.75
C ILE A 13 5.47 -4.97 -7.42
N ASN A 14 6.11 -4.89 -8.59
CA ASN A 14 6.68 -6.05 -9.28
C ASN A 14 8.17 -6.18 -8.98
N GLN A 15 8.90 -5.06 -8.89
CA GLN A 15 10.35 -5.08 -8.76
C GLN A 15 10.78 -4.82 -7.33
N TYR A 16 11.55 -5.72 -6.78
CA TYR A 16 12.05 -5.66 -5.42
C TYR A 16 13.57 -5.73 -5.42
N ASP A 17 14.18 -4.96 -4.55
CA ASP A 17 15.64 -5.00 -4.42
C ASP A 17 16.12 -6.30 -3.78
N ASN A 18 15.35 -6.82 -2.83
CA ASN A 18 15.78 -7.93 -2.00
C ASN A 18 14.80 -9.11 -1.98
N LEU A 19 13.84 -9.13 -2.89
CA LEU A 19 12.85 -10.20 -2.98
C LEU A 19 12.66 -10.56 -4.43
N GLN A 20 12.03 -11.70 -4.65
CA GLN A 20 11.76 -12.16 -6.00
C GLN A 20 10.78 -11.21 -6.70
N ALA A 21 11.06 -10.90 -7.95
CA ALA A 21 10.18 -10.05 -8.73
C ALA A 21 8.84 -10.73 -8.96
N LEU A 22 7.79 -9.93 -9.03
CA LEU A 22 6.46 -10.41 -9.36
C LEU A 22 6.09 -9.93 -10.75
N ASN A 23 5.03 -10.52 -11.31
CA ASN A 23 4.68 -10.25 -12.71
C ASN A 23 3.38 -9.50 -12.89
N PHE A 24 2.48 -9.56 -11.92
CA PHE A 24 1.13 -9.05 -12.12
C PHE A 24 0.69 -8.02 -11.09
N ALA A 25 1.52 -7.75 -10.09
CA ALA A 25 1.11 -6.85 -9.02
C ALA A 25 0.90 -5.41 -9.54
N LYS A 26 1.83 -4.95 -10.38
CA LYS A 26 1.71 -3.61 -10.94
C LYS A 26 0.46 -3.50 -11.80
N ARG A 27 0.22 -4.50 -12.66
CA ARG A 27 -0.96 -4.49 -13.51
C ARG A 27 -2.24 -4.48 -12.69
N ASP A 28 -2.26 -5.24 -11.61
CA ASP A 28 -3.45 -5.30 -10.76
C ASP A 28 -3.72 -3.96 -10.11
N ALA A 29 -2.67 -3.29 -9.64
CA ALA A 29 -2.85 -1.99 -9.02
C ALA A 29 -3.30 -0.93 -10.02
N GLU A 30 -2.77 -1.00 -11.24
CA GLU A 30 -3.19 -0.09 -12.30
C GLU A 30 -4.65 -0.32 -12.68
N ALA A 31 -5.06 -1.59 -12.75
CA ALA A 31 -6.45 -1.92 -13.06
C ALA A 31 -7.40 -1.43 -11.97
N MET A 32 -6.99 -1.60 -10.71
CA MET A 32 -7.81 -1.11 -9.61
C MET A 32 -7.91 0.41 -9.63
N ALA A 33 -6.80 1.10 -9.90
CA ALA A 33 -6.82 2.55 -9.98
C ALA A 33 -7.75 3.02 -11.09
N ALA A 34 -7.72 2.35 -12.24
CA ALA A 34 -8.60 2.68 -13.35
C ALA A 34 -10.06 2.47 -12.96
N TRP A 35 -10.34 1.37 -12.27
CA TRP A 35 -11.70 1.10 -11.81
C TRP A 35 -12.18 2.16 -10.85
N PHE A 36 -11.35 2.54 -9.89
CA PHE A 36 -11.71 3.60 -8.95
C PHE A 36 -12.03 4.90 -9.68
N ARG A 37 -11.24 5.24 -10.70
CA ARG A 37 -11.43 6.50 -11.42
C ARG A 37 -12.63 6.47 -12.36
N GLU A 38 -12.74 5.41 -13.14
CA GLU A 38 -13.66 5.39 -14.28
C GLU A 38 -15.00 4.78 -13.97
N GLU A 39 -15.03 3.70 -13.19
CA GLU A 39 -16.29 3.04 -12.87
C GLU A 39 -16.86 3.54 -11.55
N ALA A 40 -16.05 3.57 -10.51
CA ALA A 40 -16.51 3.99 -9.19
C ALA A 40 -16.55 5.51 -9.03
N LYS A 41 -15.87 6.24 -9.92
CA LYS A 41 -15.89 7.71 -9.92
C LYS A 41 -15.39 8.29 -8.62
N PHE A 42 -14.29 7.75 -8.10
CA PHE A 42 -13.69 8.26 -6.87
C PHE A 42 -13.12 9.66 -7.09
N ASP A 43 -13.14 10.46 -6.04
CA ASP A 43 -12.70 11.85 -6.11
C ASP A 43 -11.18 11.98 -6.18
N GLN A 44 -10.46 11.08 -5.49
CA GLN A 44 -9.00 11.06 -5.51
C GLN A 44 -8.51 9.62 -5.59
N VAL A 45 -7.56 9.38 -6.47
CA VAL A 45 -6.95 8.06 -6.59
C VAL A 45 -5.44 8.25 -6.65
N PHE A 46 -4.73 7.67 -5.68
CA PHE A 46 -3.28 7.77 -5.59
C PHE A 46 -2.68 6.43 -5.98
N LEU A 47 -1.94 6.40 -7.09
CA LEU A 47 -1.36 5.16 -7.62
C LEU A 47 0.14 5.14 -7.40
N PHE A 48 0.61 4.06 -6.77
CA PHE A 48 2.03 3.85 -6.49
C PHE A 48 2.50 2.57 -7.18
N THR A 49 3.28 2.71 -8.23
CA THR A 49 3.98 1.61 -8.89
C THR A 49 5.36 2.12 -9.31
N GLU A 50 6.20 1.21 -9.81
CA GLU A 50 7.50 1.65 -10.28
C GLU A 50 7.40 2.58 -11.49
N ASP A 51 6.26 2.61 -12.18
CA ASP A 51 6.08 3.42 -13.38
C ASP A 51 5.01 4.49 -13.25
N SER A 52 4.42 4.67 -12.08
CA SER A 52 3.34 5.64 -11.95
C SER A 52 3.90 7.06 -11.99
N PRO A 53 3.16 8.00 -12.59
CA PRO A 53 3.60 9.39 -12.59
C PRO A 53 3.49 10.00 -11.21
N HIS A 54 4.27 11.04 -10.96
CA HIS A 54 4.15 11.78 -9.72
C HIS A 54 2.73 12.32 -9.58
N ILE A 55 2.28 12.43 -8.33
CA ILE A 55 1.00 13.05 -8.05
C ILE A 55 1.16 14.54 -8.29
N ASN A 56 0.24 15.09 -9.09
CA ASN A 56 0.36 16.46 -9.56
C ASN A 56 -0.07 17.46 -8.49
N THR A 57 0.83 17.74 -7.59
CA THR A 57 0.64 18.74 -6.56
C THR A 57 1.85 19.67 -6.58
N SER A 58 1.90 20.65 -5.67
CA SER A 58 2.99 21.61 -5.63
C SER A 58 3.61 21.62 -4.24
N PRO A 59 4.76 20.96 -4.07
CA PRO A 59 5.54 20.22 -5.07
C PRO A 59 4.91 18.86 -5.41
N PRO A 60 5.30 18.28 -6.54
CA PRO A 60 4.77 16.96 -6.91
C PRO A 60 5.17 15.90 -5.90
N ILE A 61 4.30 14.93 -5.71
CA ILE A 61 4.55 13.84 -4.77
C ILE A 61 5.06 12.63 -5.54
N PRO A 62 6.28 12.15 -5.22
CA PRO A 62 6.80 10.95 -5.87
C PRO A 62 5.98 9.74 -5.50
N THR A 63 5.80 8.83 -6.46
CA THR A 63 4.96 7.65 -6.26
C THR A 63 5.73 6.34 -6.31
N GLN A 64 7.06 6.40 -6.15
CA GLN A 64 7.83 5.18 -6.03
C GLN A 64 7.43 4.48 -4.73
N PRO A 65 7.08 3.18 -4.79
CA PRO A 65 6.59 2.49 -3.60
C PRO A 65 7.73 2.01 -2.70
N THR A 66 8.53 2.95 -2.21
CA THR A 66 9.60 2.68 -1.27
C THR A 66 9.12 2.92 0.15
N PHE A 67 9.89 2.41 1.12
CA PHE A 67 9.51 2.58 2.53
C PHE A 67 9.38 4.05 2.89
N GLY A 68 10.41 4.85 2.61
CA GLY A 68 10.36 6.26 2.95
C GLY A 68 9.31 7.02 2.18
N GLY A 69 9.17 6.69 0.89
CA GLY A 69 8.19 7.37 0.04
C GLY A 69 6.77 7.12 0.49
N LEU A 70 6.41 5.86 0.68
CA LEU A 70 5.03 5.54 1.05
C LEU A 70 4.73 5.95 2.48
N ARG A 71 5.64 5.67 3.41
CA ARG A 71 5.41 6.05 4.79
C ARG A 71 5.32 7.56 4.94
N GLY A 72 6.16 8.29 4.22
CA GLY A 72 6.09 9.74 4.22
C GLY A 72 4.79 10.27 3.66
N PHE A 73 4.30 9.64 2.57
CA PHE A 73 3.03 10.01 2.00
C PHE A 73 1.90 9.81 3.00
N LEU A 74 1.85 8.63 3.62
CA LEU A 74 0.78 8.34 4.58
C LEU A 74 0.82 9.29 5.77
N ARG A 75 2.01 9.61 6.25
CA ARG A 75 2.11 10.51 7.38
C ARG A 75 1.67 11.93 7.02
N ARG A 76 2.17 12.43 5.90
CA ARG A 76 1.83 13.81 5.52
C ARG A 76 0.38 13.95 5.10
N GLN A 77 -0.13 12.96 4.36
CA GLN A 77 -1.48 13.05 3.83
C GLN A 77 -2.52 12.93 4.94
N PHE A 78 -2.23 12.14 5.96
CA PHE A 78 -3.20 11.89 7.02
C PHE A 78 -2.72 12.38 8.39
N GLU A 79 -1.83 13.37 8.39
CA GLU A 79 -1.43 14.01 9.63
C GLU A 79 -2.60 14.72 10.26
N GLN A 80 -3.40 15.37 9.45
CA GLN A 80 -4.58 16.07 9.90
C GLN A 80 -5.79 15.47 9.19
N PRO A 81 -6.94 15.53 9.81
CA PRO A 81 -8.13 14.97 9.19
C PRO A 81 -8.45 15.66 7.87
N LEU A 82 -8.56 14.89 6.82
CA LEU A 82 -8.90 15.41 5.51
C LEU A 82 -10.29 14.98 5.06
N LEU A 83 -10.82 13.95 5.71
CA LEU A 83 -12.12 13.39 5.33
C LEU A 83 -13.09 13.58 6.49
N GLU A 84 -14.35 13.38 6.20
CA GLU A 84 -15.42 13.47 7.19
C GLU A 84 -15.91 12.06 7.50
N PRO A 85 -16.66 11.88 8.59
CA PRO A 85 -17.13 10.56 8.95
C PRO A 85 -17.88 9.81 7.86
N GLU A 86 -18.63 10.52 7.02
CA GLU A 86 -19.41 9.88 5.97
C GLU A 86 -18.58 9.55 4.72
N ASP A 87 -17.30 9.93 4.70
CA ASP A 87 -16.44 9.68 3.55
C ASP A 87 -15.88 8.26 3.56
N ASN A 88 -15.38 7.83 2.40
CA ASN A 88 -14.84 6.47 2.22
C ASN A 88 -13.38 6.53 1.79
N LEU A 89 -12.58 5.63 2.37
CA LEU A 89 -11.16 5.55 2.05
C LEU A 89 -10.82 4.08 1.78
N TRP A 90 -10.35 3.79 0.58
CA TRP A 90 -9.99 2.44 0.16
C TRP A 90 -8.50 2.34 -0.06
N PHE A 91 -7.93 1.22 0.35
CA PHE A 91 -6.50 0.97 0.24
C PHE A 91 -6.32 -0.40 -0.39
N PHE A 92 -5.72 -0.44 -1.58
CA PHE A 92 -5.42 -1.67 -2.30
C PHE A 92 -3.92 -1.87 -2.38
N PHE A 93 -3.47 -3.09 -2.10
CA PHE A 93 -2.05 -3.44 -2.21
C PHE A 93 -1.91 -4.79 -2.90
N ALA A 94 -1.04 -4.85 -3.91
CA ALA A 94 -0.65 -6.11 -4.55
C ALA A 94 0.88 -6.18 -4.51
N GLY A 95 1.40 -7.26 -3.90
CA GLY A 95 2.84 -7.42 -3.75
C GLY A 95 3.15 -8.47 -2.72
N HIS A 96 4.40 -8.45 -2.24
CA HIS A 96 4.82 -9.38 -1.20
C HIS A 96 4.36 -8.94 0.17
N GLY A 97 3.94 -9.91 0.98
CA GLY A 97 3.64 -9.70 2.38
C GLY A 97 4.40 -10.71 3.21
N MET A 98 4.75 -10.32 4.43
CA MET A 98 5.46 -11.23 5.33
C MET A 98 4.92 -11.08 6.74
N ARG A 99 4.95 -12.19 7.47
CA ARG A 99 4.55 -12.18 8.86
C ARG A 99 5.81 -12.21 9.72
N HIS A 100 5.87 -11.32 10.70
CA HIS A 100 7.05 -11.21 11.55
C HIS A 100 6.58 -10.77 12.94
N ALA A 101 7.03 -11.51 13.97
CA ALA A 101 6.69 -11.20 15.37
C ALA A 101 5.17 -11.04 15.54
N ASP A 102 4.41 -11.95 14.92
CA ASP A 102 2.96 -12.01 15.01
C ASP A 102 2.24 -10.83 14.38
N LYS A 103 2.92 -10.09 13.51
CA LYS A 103 2.32 -8.97 12.78
C LYS A 103 2.48 -9.19 11.28
N ASP A 104 1.54 -8.66 10.54
CA ASP A 104 1.59 -8.72 9.09
C ASP A 104 2.22 -7.44 8.54
N TYR A 105 3.15 -7.61 7.60
CA TYR A 105 3.85 -6.50 6.99
C TYR A 105 3.69 -6.55 5.48
N LEU A 106 3.61 -5.37 4.87
CA LEU A 106 3.67 -5.23 3.42
C LEU A 106 5.07 -4.84 3.03
N MET A 107 5.65 -5.57 2.09
CA MET A 107 7.02 -5.35 1.65
C MET A 107 7.03 -4.31 0.55
N LEU A 108 7.86 -3.29 0.71
CA LEU A 108 8.01 -2.25 -0.28
C LEU A 108 9.16 -2.59 -1.21
N ALA A 109 9.33 -1.80 -2.27
CA ALA A 109 10.34 -2.09 -3.29
C ALA A 109 11.74 -2.25 -2.69
N ASP A 110 12.04 -1.51 -1.64
CA ASP A 110 13.37 -1.53 -1.00
C ASP A 110 13.38 -2.25 0.34
N SER A 111 12.33 -2.98 0.68
CA SER A 111 12.29 -3.70 1.95
C SER A 111 13.34 -4.81 2.00
N ASP A 112 13.89 -5.02 3.19
CA ASP A 112 14.89 -6.04 3.44
C ASP A 112 14.27 -7.12 4.33
N PRO A 113 14.08 -8.35 3.83
CA PRO A 113 13.49 -9.39 4.66
C PRO A 113 14.34 -9.74 5.89
N GLY A 114 15.59 -9.32 5.93
CA GLY A 114 16.42 -9.47 7.12
C GLY A 114 16.20 -8.38 8.15
N ASP A 115 15.43 -7.35 7.82
CA ASP A 115 15.18 -6.26 8.75
C ASP A 115 13.78 -5.72 8.50
N ILE A 116 12.78 -6.56 8.75
CA ILE A 116 11.41 -6.26 8.40
C ILE A 116 10.87 -5.06 9.18
N GLU A 117 11.18 -5.02 10.47
CA GLU A 117 10.63 -3.96 11.33
C GLU A 117 11.02 -2.56 10.87
N HIS A 118 12.19 -2.42 10.27
CA HIS A 118 12.70 -1.10 9.90
C HIS A 118 12.58 -0.79 8.41
N THR A 119 12.18 -1.76 7.60
CA THR A 119 12.16 -1.55 6.15
C THR A 119 10.83 -1.89 5.49
N ALA A 120 9.89 -2.46 6.23
CA ALA A 120 8.57 -2.78 5.72
C ALA A 120 7.52 -2.04 6.54
N ILE A 121 6.29 -2.01 6.05
CA ILE A 121 5.21 -1.29 6.73
C ILE A 121 4.22 -2.30 7.26
N SER A 122 3.93 -2.22 8.56
CA SER A 122 2.95 -3.13 9.15
C SER A 122 1.54 -2.74 8.73
N VAL A 123 0.69 -3.74 8.59
CA VAL A 123 -0.72 -3.48 8.29
C VAL A 123 -1.35 -2.68 9.42
N GLU A 124 -0.88 -2.91 10.64
CA GLU A 124 -1.36 -2.16 11.81
C GLU A 124 -1.06 -0.65 11.67
N TYR A 125 0.14 -0.31 11.22
CA TYR A 125 0.50 1.09 11.01
C TYR A 125 -0.39 1.72 9.93
N ILE A 126 -0.62 0.98 8.83
CA ILE A 126 -1.45 1.50 7.75
C ILE A 126 -2.86 1.75 8.25
N THR A 127 -3.43 0.78 8.95
CA THR A 127 -4.79 0.90 9.46
C THR A 127 -4.93 2.11 10.38
N GLU A 128 -3.94 2.30 11.25
CA GLU A 128 -3.98 3.39 12.20
C GLU A 128 -3.88 4.74 11.48
N ARG A 129 -3.03 4.80 10.46
CA ARG A 129 -2.88 6.04 9.68
C ARG A 129 -4.15 6.37 8.92
N LEU A 130 -4.75 5.36 8.28
CA LEU A 130 -5.96 5.61 7.51
C LEU A 130 -7.11 6.06 8.39
N ARG A 131 -7.15 5.57 9.63
CA ARG A 131 -8.20 5.99 10.56
C ARG A 131 -8.06 7.45 10.96
N ARG A 132 -6.86 8.00 10.89
CA ARG A 132 -6.65 9.42 11.20
C ARG A 132 -7.29 10.33 10.16
N SER A 133 -7.68 9.79 9.01
CA SER A 133 -8.41 10.57 8.01
C SER A 133 -9.80 10.97 8.48
N ARG A 134 -10.34 10.25 9.47
CA ARG A 134 -11.67 10.43 10.04
C ARG A 134 -12.78 9.75 9.23
N ALA A 135 -12.46 9.14 8.09
CA ALA A 135 -13.46 8.40 7.34
C ALA A 135 -13.95 7.22 8.18
N ASP A 136 -15.26 7.04 8.25
CA ASP A 136 -15.83 5.90 8.96
C ASP A 136 -15.63 4.61 8.20
N ASN A 137 -15.60 4.70 6.88
CA ASN A 137 -15.49 3.52 6.04
C ASN A 137 -14.09 3.42 5.47
N VAL A 138 -13.26 2.59 6.10
CA VAL A 138 -11.90 2.33 5.65
C VAL A 138 -11.83 0.87 5.24
N VAL A 139 -11.51 0.63 3.96
CA VAL A 139 -11.48 -0.72 3.39
C VAL A 139 -10.07 -1.02 2.94
N LEU A 140 -9.52 -2.14 3.43
CA LEU A 140 -8.21 -2.62 3.00
C LEU A 140 -8.39 -3.88 2.17
N LEU A 141 -7.90 -3.85 0.94
CA LEU A 141 -7.88 -4.99 0.04
C LEU A 141 -6.42 -5.37 -0.17
N LEU A 142 -6.01 -6.47 0.45
CA LEU A 142 -4.61 -6.86 0.44
C LEU A 142 -4.45 -8.15 -0.35
N ASP A 143 -3.80 -8.04 -1.51
CA ASP A 143 -3.50 -9.17 -2.37
C ASP A 143 -2.00 -9.44 -2.22
N ALA A 144 -1.63 -10.05 -1.13
CA ALA A 144 -0.23 -10.27 -0.79
C ALA A 144 0.04 -11.73 -0.54
N CYS A 145 1.09 -12.24 -1.18
CA CYS A 145 1.59 -13.56 -0.88
C CYS A 145 2.30 -13.48 0.47
N ARG A 146 1.76 -14.18 1.44
CA ARG A 146 2.31 -14.08 2.78
C ARG A 146 3.38 -15.15 2.99
N GLU A 147 4.52 -14.74 3.52
CA GLU A 147 5.59 -15.64 3.86
C GLU A 147 6.03 -15.40 5.29
N GLU A 148 6.63 -16.44 5.91
CA GLU A 148 7.20 -16.32 7.23
C GLU A 148 8.59 -15.75 7.14
N SER A 149 8.92 -14.86 8.05
CA SER A 149 10.22 -14.24 8.03
C SER A 149 11.32 -15.15 8.58
N SER A 150 10.92 -16.10 9.40
CA SER A 150 11.93 -16.86 10.07
C SER A 150 12.44 -17.89 9.23
N ARG A 151 13.25 -18.33 9.47
CA ARG A 151 13.81 -19.20 8.93
C ARG A 151 13.68 -19.45 7.88
N SER A 152 13.29 -18.91 7.58
CA SER A 152 13.17 -19.09 6.57
C SER A 152 14.06 -19.57 5.90
N GLY A 153 14.60 -19.19 5.82
CA GLY A 153 15.55 -19.56 5.15
C GLY A 153 15.56 -20.88 5.03
N LEU A 154 15.19 -21.43 5.48
CA LEU A 154 15.37 -22.57 5.36
C LEU A 154 14.67 -23.04 4.45
N GLY A 155 14.45 -22.81 3.86
CA GLY A 155 13.98 -23.22 2.99
C GLY A 155 12.91 -23.85 2.91
N ILE A 156 12.75 -23.85 3.01
CA ILE A 156 11.94 -24.31 2.93
C ILE A 156 11.07 -24.02 2.40
N GLY A 157 10.99 -23.63 2.22
CA GLY A 157 10.32 -23.39 1.92
C GLY A 157 9.75 -23.46 1.11
N GLU A 158 9.92 -23.47 0.86
CA GLU A 158 9.46 -23.52 0.31
C GLU A 158 8.57 -24.00 -0.12
N GLU A 159 8.47 -24.32 -0.11
CA GLU A 159 7.78 -24.85 -0.37
C GLU A 159 6.65 -24.72 -0.61
N LYS A 160 6.39 -24.45 -0.72
CA LYS A 160 5.50 -24.30 -0.77
C LYS A 160 4.75 -23.86 -1.30
N HIS A 161 4.48 -23.69 -1.77
CA HIS A 161 3.82 -23.29 -2.07
C HIS A 161 3.49 -23.15 -2.58
#